data_f8426c670342fa0fe396e8ff196f5e07
#
_entry.id   f8426c670342fa0fe396e8ff196f5e07
#
_cell.length_a   1.000
_cell.length_b   1.000
_cell.length_c   1.000
_cell.angle_alpha   90.00
_cell.angle_beta   90.00
_cell.angle_gamma   90.00
#
_symmetry.space_group_name_H-M   'P 1'
#
loop_
_entity.id
_entity.type
_entity.pdbx_description
1 polymer ?
#
loop_
_entity_poly.entity_id
_entity_poly.type
_entity_poly.pdbx_seq_one_letter_code
_entity_poly.pdbx_strand_id
1 'polypeptide(L)'
;MQSDPTPTNGLTPTLNPLGLHRVYGVLFEIIKGEKETSIHFEAALSCDQKLADYYYIYELNRGPLYINNSMPEMLIDQLNASCGQVIYPLQVITGPMGDFKGVNNKKEILQRWIDVKPELERYYKGALPMNVIAEMDKALNDNSRLLNSILSDQFIACYFSDAYELSRRWGAGETRRGIPVLPFTRAQDYRLDYQTDYSPTDNGTFRVQFSGTYVDDRSAEDLYKKRPVAVSEALSDTATKVTGAANLNYDFYSADGTIASVTGSYHLRLMDELHEVRLQIYHLKEKDKASDDNAQLVGKDGQHAEGGRLNEVGRQLKDTGVTNLRQGAESRLMETETVQNSKKGFFSFLNF
;
A
#
# COMPACT_ATOMS: atom_id res chain seq x y z
N MET A 1 -3.59 32.31 -34.11
CA MET A 1 -2.26 31.98 -33.60
C MET A 1 -2.25 32.35 -32.14
N GLN A 2 -2.55 31.40 -31.27
CA GLN A 2 -2.38 31.54 -29.84
C GLN A 2 -0.90 31.24 -29.56
N SER A 3 -0.19 32.19 -29.00
CA SER A 3 1.18 32.02 -28.54
C SER A 3 1.16 31.07 -27.35
N ASP A 4 1.80 29.90 -27.49
CA ASP A 4 2.08 29.02 -26.38
C ASP A 4 2.76 29.83 -25.25
N PRO A 5 2.32 29.67 -24.00
CA PRO A 5 2.97 30.36 -22.89
C PRO A 5 4.38 29.81 -22.76
N THR A 6 5.36 30.64 -23.07
CA THR A 6 6.77 30.34 -22.84
C THR A 6 6.96 30.05 -21.36
N PRO A 7 7.56 28.92 -20.97
CA PRO A 7 7.75 28.60 -19.56
C PRO A 7 8.67 29.66 -18.93
N THR A 8 8.12 30.40 -17.99
CA THR A 8 8.92 31.22 -17.06
C THR A 8 9.82 30.25 -16.30
N ASN A 9 11.13 30.39 -16.43
CA ASN A 9 12.28 29.71 -15.81
C ASN A 9 11.96 28.84 -14.56
N GLY A 10 11.10 27.86 -14.68
CA GLY A 10 10.81 26.88 -13.64
C GLY A 10 11.67 25.64 -13.88
N LEU A 11 12.73 25.48 -13.11
CA LEU A 11 13.45 24.22 -13.00
C LEU A 11 12.42 23.12 -12.67
N THR A 12 12.30 22.11 -13.55
CA THR A 12 11.53 20.90 -13.21
C THR A 12 12.06 20.35 -11.90
N PRO A 13 11.20 20.13 -10.89
CA PRO A 13 11.65 19.64 -9.60
C PRO A 13 12.42 18.33 -9.76
N THR A 14 13.62 18.28 -9.22
CA THR A 14 14.43 17.07 -9.23
C THR A 14 14.15 16.30 -7.98
N LEU A 15 13.85 15.00 -8.10
CA LEU A 15 13.69 14.14 -6.94
C LEU A 15 14.99 14.12 -6.13
N ASN A 16 14.92 14.59 -4.90
CA ASN A 16 15.99 14.57 -3.91
C ASN A 16 15.47 14.04 -2.56
N PRO A 17 15.43 12.71 -2.41
CA PRO A 17 14.83 12.12 -1.22
C PRO A 17 15.80 11.99 -0.04
N LEU A 18 17.09 12.28 -0.18
CA LEU A 18 18.06 12.15 0.92
C LEU A 18 17.69 13.05 2.09
N GLY A 19 17.66 12.47 3.28
CA GLY A 19 17.22 13.13 4.50
C GLY A 19 15.69 13.21 4.64
N LEU A 20 14.94 12.49 3.78
CA LEU A 20 13.49 12.39 3.93
C LEU A 20 13.14 11.62 5.20
N HIS A 21 12.29 12.22 6.04
CA HIS A 21 11.63 11.57 7.18
C HIS A 21 10.18 12.05 7.19
N ARG A 22 9.25 11.20 6.77
CA ARG A 22 7.82 11.56 6.68
C ARG A 22 6.94 10.44 7.13
N VAL A 23 5.82 10.81 7.74
CA VAL A 23 4.72 9.89 8.05
C VAL A 23 3.55 10.21 7.15
N TYR A 24 3.03 9.20 6.48
CA TYR A 24 1.86 9.31 5.63
C TYR A 24 0.66 8.65 6.30
N GLY A 25 -0.47 9.37 6.33
CA GLY A 25 -1.76 8.75 6.57
C GLY A 25 -2.22 8.05 5.29
N VAL A 26 -2.66 6.82 5.42
CA VAL A 26 -3.06 5.96 4.30
C VAL A 26 -4.48 5.46 4.54
N LEU A 27 -5.38 5.70 3.60
CA LEU A 27 -6.74 5.19 3.59
C LEU A 27 -7.04 4.53 2.24
N PHE A 28 -7.52 3.30 2.28
CA PHE A 28 -8.07 2.58 1.13
C PHE A 28 -9.52 2.18 1.42
N GLU A 29 -10.42 2.50 0.51
CA GLU A 29 -11.78 1.99 0.49
C GLU A 29 -11.88 0.98 -0.64
N ILE A 30 -12.22 -0.26 -0.32
CA ILE A 30 -12.29 -1.37 -1.26
C ILE A 30 -13.75 -1.75 -1.40
N ILE A 31 -14.26 -1.62 -2.62
CA ILE A 31 -15.65 -1.87 -2.97
C ILE A 31 -15.70 -3.12 -3.83
N LYS A 32 -16.50 -4.07 -3.43
CA LYS A 32 -16.81 -5.28 -4.18
C LYS A 32 -18.32 -5.48 -4.24
N GLY A 33 -18.92 -5.21 -5.40
CA GLY A 33 -20.36 -5.15 -5.54
C GLY A 33 -20.98 -4.12 -4.58
N GLU A 34 -21.80 -4.57 -3.64
CA GLU A 34 -22.41 -3.71 -2.61
C GLU A 34 -21.60 -3.63 -1.30
N LYS A 35 -20.50 -4.40 -1.20
CA LYS A 35 -19.68 -4.43 0.03
C LYS A 35 -18.58 -3.41 -0.07
N GLU A 36 -18.46 -2.60 0.96
CA GLU A 36 -17.38 -1.64 1.15
C GLU A 36 -16.58 -1.99 2.40
N THR A 37 -15.27 -1.85 2.32
CA THR A 37 -14.36 -2.05 3.44
C THR A 37 -13.28 -0.98 3.40
N SER A 38 -13.12 -0.27 4.51
CA SER A 38 -12.03 0.70 4.66
C SER A 38 -10.84 0.08 5.39
N ILE A 39 -9.65 0.43 4.93
CA ILE A 39 -8.38 0.07 5.58
C ILE A 39 -7.60 1.35 5.77
N HIS A 40 -7.12 1.61 6.98
CA HIS A 40 -6.22 2.72 7.20
C HIS A 40 -5.07 2.35 8.13
N PHE A 41 -3.96 3.04 7.93
CA PHE A 41 -2.74 2.91 8.72
C PHE A 41 -1.82 4.12 8.51
N GLU A 42 -0.81 4.25 9.35
CA GLU A 42 0.30 5.18 9.12
C GLU A 42 1.47 4.45 8.46
N ALA A 43 2.11 5.12 7.50
CA ALA A 43 3.32 4.66 6.83
C ALA A 43 4.45 5.66 7.11
N ALA A 44 5.43 5.27 7.93
CA ALA A 44 6.62 6.07 8.17
C ALA A 44 7.69 5.71 7.14
N LEU A 45 8.15 6.72 6.42
CA LEU A 45 9.10 6.58 5.32
C LEU A 45 10.32 7.46 5.56
N SER A 46 11.51 6.87 5.45
CA SER A 46 12.78 7.58 5.47
C SER A 46 13.67 7.20 4.31
N CYS A 47 14.61 8.08 3.94
CA CYS A 47 15.60 7.84 2.91
C CYS A 47 16.92 8.48 3.31
N ASP A 48 17.78 7.74 4.02
CA ASP A 48 19.07 8.21 4.52
C ASP A 48 20.27 7.64 3.73
N GLN A 49 20.02 6.72 2.81
CA GLN A 49 21.05 6.01 2.10
C GLN A 49 20.91 6.12 0.59
N LYS A 50 22.06 6.28 -0.05
CA LYS A 50 22.20 6.22 -1.50
C LYS A 50 23.09 5.02 -1.85
N LEU A 51 22.59 4.15 -2.70
CA LEU A 51 23.33 2.99 -3.21
C LEU A 51 23.91 3.33 -4.59
N ALA A 52 25.23 3.41 -4.69
CA ALA A 52 25.89 3.90 -5.89
C ALA A 52 25.40 5.30 -6.34
N ASP A 53 25.68 5.72 -7.58
CA ASP A 53 25.45 7.11 -7.98
C ASP A 53 23.98 7.49 -8.19
N TYR A 54 23.10 6.50 -8.37
CA TYR A 54 21.74 6.78 -8.87
C TYR A 54 20.61 6.03 -8.17
N TYR A 55 20.89 5.18 -7.15
CA TYR A 55 19.88 4.41 -6.46
C TYR A 55 19.71 4.90 -5.02
N TYR A 56 18.48 4.93 -4.55
CA TYR A 56 18.16 5.30 -3.17
C TYR A 56 17.61 4.10 -2.42
N ILE A 57 17.87 4.03 -1.13
CA ILE A 57 17.25 3.05 -0.23
C ILE A 57 16.29 3.80 0.67
N TYR A 58 15.01 3.49 0.51
CA TYR A 58 13.96 3.95 1.40
C TYR A 58 13.69 2.87 2.44
N GLU A 59 13.54 3.28 3.69
CA GLU A 59 13.01 2.43 4.73
C GLU A 59 11.55 2.79 4.99
N LEU A 60 10.68 1.80 4.88
CA LEU A 60 9.24 1.92 5.09
C LEU A 60 8.84 1.10 6.32
N ASN A 61 8.23 1.76 7.28
CA ASN A 61 7.60 1.17 8.45
C ASN A 61 6.09 1.38 8.38
N ARG A 62 5.32 0.35 8.71
CA ARG A 62 3.86 0.40 8.75
C ARG A 62 3.38 0.33 10.20
N GLY A 63 2.57 1.30 10.61
CA GLY A 63 1.88 1.31 11.88
C GLY A 63 0.76 0.26 11.99
N PRO A 64 0.01 0.26 13.08
CA PRO A 64 -1.16 -0.59 13.25
C PRO A 64 -2.15 -0.42 12.10
N LEU A 65 -2.74 -1.53 11.69
CA LEU A 65 -3.71 -1.57 10.61
C LEU A 65 -5.12 -1.62 11.20
N TYR A 66 -6.00 -0.76 10.69
CA TYR A 66 -7.40 -0.70 11.09
C TYR A 66 -8.28 -1.06 9.91
N ILE A 67 -9.33 -1.86 10.17
CA ILE A 67 -10.36 -2.26 9.21
C ILE A 67 -11.68 -1.71 9.70
N ASN A 68 -12.37 -0.91 8.87
CA ASN A 68 -13.63 -0.26 9.26
C ASN A 68 -13.52 0.48 10.62
N ASN A 69 -12.41 1.21 10.80
CA ASN A 69 -12.06 1.97 12.00
C ASN A 69 -11.83 1.13 13.27
N SER A 70 -11.66 -0.19 13.15
CA SER A 70 -11.37 -1.10 14.26
C SER A 70 -10.13 -1.92 14.01
N MET A 71 -9.43 -2.33 15.07
CA MET A 71 -8.37 -3.33 14.96
C MET A 71 -8.97 -4.64 14.40
N PRO A 72 -8.17 -5.47 13.69
CA PRO A 72 -8.65 -6.76 13.19
C PRO A 72 -9.26 -7.62 14.30
N GLU A 73 -10.56 -7.91 14.21
CA GLU A 73 -11.29 -8.69 15.23
C GLU A 73 -11.33 -10.19 14.89
N MET A 74 -11.43 -10.53 13.61
CA MET A 74 -11.45 -11.94 13.19
C MET A 74 -10.06 -12.55 13.26
N LEU A 75 -9.97 -13.78 13.77
CA LEU A 75 -8.69 -14.51 13.90
C LEU A 75 -7.89 -14.57 12.59
N ILE A 76 -8.58 -14.74 11.47
CA ILE A 76 -7.92 -14.79 10.17
C ILE A 76 -7.32 -13.44 9.76
N ASP A 77 -8.00 -12.34 10.10
CA ASP A 77 -7.51 -11.00 9.80
C ASP A 77 -6.35 -10.62 10.72
N GLN A 78 -6.39 -11.05 11.99
CA GLN A 78 -5.26 -10.92 12.92
C GLN A 78 -4.03 -11.69 12.44
N LEU A 79 -4.22 -12.95 11.98
CA LEU A 79 -3.16 -13.75 11.41
C LEU A 79 -2.53 -13.07 10.18
N ASN A 80 -3.37 -12.60 9.25
CA ASN A 80 -2.91 -11.92 8.04
C ASN A 80 -2.16 -10.61 8.38
N ALA A 81 -2.68 -9.83 9.34
CA ALA A 81 -1.98 -8.63 9.81
C ALA A 81 -0.61 -8.96 10.41
N SER A 82 -0.53 -10.03 11.21
CA SER A 82 0.74 -10.52 11.81
C SER A 82 1.71 -11.01 10.74
N CYS A 83 1.26 -11.78 9.76
CA CYS A 83 2.06 -12.21 8.61
C CYS A 83 2.57 -11.00 7.82
N GLY A 84 1.70 -10.04 7.52
CA GLY A 84 2.07 -8.83 6.78
C GLY A 84 3.06 -7.94 7.53
N GLN A 85 3.01 -7.91 8.87
CA GLN A 85 3.92 -7.10 9.68
C GLN A 85 5.37 -7.58 9.62
N VAL A 86 5.62 -8.85 9.33
CA VAL A 86 6.98 -9.42 9.18
C VAL A 86 7.78 -8.75 8.07
N ILE A 87 7.11 -8.19 7.07
CA ILE A 87 7.76 -7.50 5.95
C ILE A 87 8.44 -6.21 6.42
N TYR A 88 7.91 -5.55 7.46
CA TYR A 88 8.42 -4.27 7.95
C TYR A 88 9.40 -4.41 9.12
N PRO A 89 10.44 -3.54 9.20
CA PRO A 89 10.79 -2.50 8.24
C PRO A 89 11.17 -3.08 6.88
N LEU A 90 10.63 -2.47 5.80
CA LEU A 90 10.92 -2.84 4.43
C LEU A 90 11.90 -1.84 3.82
N GLN A 91 13.03 -2.31 3.30
CA GLN A 91 13.97 -1.47 2.58
C GLN A 91 13.77 -1.60 1.07
N VAL A 92 13.22 -0.54 0.45
CA VAL A 92 12.95 -0.45 -0.98
C VAL A 92 14.12 0.21 -1.70
N ILE A 93 14.66 -0.45 -2.72
CA ILE A 93 15.61 0.14 -3.65
C ILE A 93 14.82 0.84 -4.76
N THR A 94 15.11 2.12 -4.99
CA THR A 94 14.53 2.87 -6.10
C THR A 94 15.59 3.35 -7.09
N GLY A 95 15.16 3.55 -8.33
CA GLY A 95 15.96 4.24 -9.34
C GLY A 95 16.01 5.76 -9.09
N PRO A 96 16.73 6.50 -9.95
CA PRO A 96 16.88 7.96 -9.85
C PRO A 96 15.57 8.71 -10.04
N MET A 97 14.56 8.03 -10.60
CA MET A 97 13.21 8.56 -10.81
C MET A 97 12.22 8.08 -9.75
N GLY A 98 12.68 7.53 -8.61
CA GLY A 98 11.80 7.06 -7.53
C GLY A 98 11.06 5.75 -7.80
N ASP A 99 11.24 5.16 -8.96
CA ASP A 99 10.60 3.93 -9.38
C ASP A 99 11.18 2.71 -8.65
N PHE A 100 10.33 1.77 -8.27
CA PHE A 100 10.71 0.54 -7.58
C PHE A 100 11.70 -0.31 -8.40
N LYS A 101 12.81 -0.70 -7.80
CA LYS A 101 13.83 -1.58 -8.40
C LYS A 101 14.01 -2.91 -7.65
N GLY A 102 13.68 -2.94 -6.38
CA GLY A 102 13.83 -4.15 -5.59
C GLY A 102 13.76 -3.93 -4.08
N VAL A 103 14.09 -4.98 -3.35
CA VAL A 103 14.14 -5.01 -1.89
C VAL A 103 15.56 -5.26 -1.43
N ASN A 104 16.07 -4.42 -0.53
CA ASN A 104 17.43 -4.51 0.00
C ASN A 104 17.57 -5.53 1.12
N ASN A 105 16.59 -5.61 2.03
CA ASN A 105 16.67 -6.37 3.27
C ASN A 105 15.88 -7.69 3.29
N LYS A 106 15.93 -8.45 2.19
CA LYS A 106 15.21 -9.74 2.09
C LYS A 106 15.62 -10.77 3.13
N LYS A 107 16.90 -10.79 3.48
CA LYS A 107 17.42 -11.73 4.50
C LYS A 107 16.83 -11.45 5.88
N GLU A 108 16.74 -10.20 6.24
CA GLU A 108 16.17 -9.73 7.49
C GLU A 108 14.64 -10.02 7.55
N ILE A 109 13.94 -9.86 6.43
CA ILE A 109 12.51 -10.23 6.31
C ILE A 109 12.36 -11.74 6.55
N LEU A 110 13.17 -12.56 5.88
CA LEU A 110 13.13 -14.02 6.06
C LEU A 110 13.48 -14.42 7.49
N GLN A 111 14.46 -13.77 8.12
CA GLN A 111 14.81 -14.05 9.52
C GLN A 111 13.65 -13.73 10.47
N ARG A 112 13.01 -12.56 10.32
CA ARG A 112 11.81 -12.22 11.11
C ARG A 112 10.70 -13.26 10.96
N TRP A 113 10.51 -13.77 9.73
CA TRP A 113 9.54 -14.84 9.50
C TRP A 113 9.89 -16.12 10.23
N ILE A 114 11.15 -16.56 10.16
CA ILE A 114 11.64 -17.75 10.86
C ILE A 114 11.40 -17.64 12.37
N ASP A 115 11.60 -16.45 12.92
CA ASP A 115 11.45 -16.19 14.36
C ASP A 115 9.97 -16.19 14.79
N VAL A 116 9.06 -15.65 13.97
CA VAL A 116 7.62 -15.48 14.30
C VAL A 116 6.79 -16.71 13.95
N LYS A 117 7.11 -17.43 12.86
CA LYS A 117 6.32 -18.55 12.34
C LYS A 117 5.95 -19.61 13.40
N PRO A 118 6.86 -20.09 14.27
CA PRO A 118 6.52 -21.12 15.26
C PRO A 118 5.45 -20.67 16.26
N GLU A 119 5.42 -19.38 16.57
CA GLU A 119 4.40 -18.82 17.46
C GLU A 119 3.04 -18.73 16.78
N LEU A 120 3.02 -18.30 15.50
CA LEU A 120 1.78 -18.28 14.70
C LEU A 120 1.19 -19.69 14.55
N GLU A 121 2.04 -20.71 14.24
CA GLU A 121 1.62 -22.11 14.14
C GLU A 121 1.12 -22.68 15.49
N ARG A 122 1.66 -22.21 16.61
CA ARG A 122 1.21 -22.60 17.93
C ARG A 122 -0.15 -21.99 18.29
N TYR A 123 -0.37 -20.74 17.95
CA TYR A 123 -1.56 -19.97 18.31
C TYR A 123 -2.74 -20.24 17.36
N TYR A 124 -2.52 -20.16 16.07
CA TYR A 124 -3.56 -20.34 15.06
C TYR A 124 -3.66 -21.80 14.64
N LYS A 125 -4.82 -22.43 14.87
CA LYS A 125 -5.07 -23.84 14.55
C LYS A 125 -6.13 -23.97 13.45
N GLY A 126 -6.10 -25.10 12.73
CA GLY A 126 -7.05 -25.43 11.68
C GLY A 126 -6.49 -25.25 10.27
N ALA A 127 -7.22 -25.79 9.28
CA ALA A 127 -6.76 -25.85 7.91
C ALA A 127 -6.52 -24.47 7.26
N LEU A 128 -7.43 -23.52 7.49
CA LEU A 128 -7.36 -22.19 6.90
C LEU A 128 -6.15 -21.38 7.41
N PRO A 129 -5.90 -21.21 8.73
CA PRO A 129 -4.71 -20.58 9.22
C PRO A 129 -3.41 -21.24 8.76
N MET A 130 -3.33 -22.57 8.78
CA MET A 130 -2.15 -23.30 8.34
C MET A 130 -1.86 -23.09 6.85
N ASN A 131 -2.89 -22.97 6.01
CA ASN A 131 -2.72 -22.60 4.60
C ASN A 131 -2.16 -21.19 4.43
N VAL A 132 -2.62 -20.21 5.21
CA VAL A 132 -2.09 -18.83 5.16
C VAL A 132 -0.61 -18.81 5.52
N ILE A 133 -0.23 -19.49 6.60
CA ILE A 133 1.17 -19.60 7.03
C ILE A 133 2.03 -20.29 5.96
N ALA A 134 1.52 -21.36 5.34
CA ALA A 134 2.22 -22.09 4.29
C ALA A 134 2.38 -21.25 3.01
N GLU A 135 1.38 -20.45 2.63
CA GLU A 135 1.51 -19.55 1.47
C GLU A 135 2.49 -18.40 1.74
N MET A 136 2.49 -17.85 2.97
CA MET A 136 3.51 -16.87 3.38
C MET A 136 4.92 -17.46 3.31
N ASP A 137 5.10 -18.68 3.80
CA ASP A 137 6.37 -19.40 3.74
C ASP A 137 6.88 -19.57 2.30
N LYS A 138 6.00 -19.99 1.40
CA LYS A 138 6.31 -20.12 -0.04
C LYS A 138 6.65 -18.76 -0.66
N ALA A 139 5.92 -17.71 -0.30
CA ALA A 139 6.14 -16.39 -0.87
C ALA A 139 7.49 -15.81 -0.44
N LEU A 140 7.87 -15.95 0.81
CA LEU A 140 9.14 -15.43 1.31
C LEU A 140 10.36 -16.21 0.81
N ASN A 141 10.20 -17.50 0.50
CA ASN A 141 11.26 -18.33 -0.06
C ASN A 141 11.37 -18.24 -1.59
N ASP A 142 10.40 -17.63 -2.28
CA ASP A 142 10.41 -17.38 -3.72
C ASP A 142 10.54 -15.88 -4.00
N ASN A 143 11.68 -15.49 -4.58
CA ASN A 143 11.97 -14.09 -4.86
C ASN A 143 10.91 -13.41 -5.75
N SER A 144 10.40 -14.12 -6.76
CA SER A 144 9.40 -13.56 -7.67
C SER A 144 8.05 -13.38 -6.98
N ARG A 145 7.66 -14.33 -6.12
CA ARG A 145 6.44 -14.22 -5.32
C ARG A 145 6.53 -13.09 -4.32
N LEU A 146 7.65 -12.97 -3.60
CA LEU A 146 7.87 -11.87 -2.65
C LEU A 146 7.77 -10.51 -3.34
N LEU A 147 8.46 -10.32 -4.47
CA LEU A 147 8.42 -9.06 -5.20
C LEU A 147 7.02 -8.76 -5.73
N ASN A 148 6.31 -9.75 -6.26
CA ASN A 148 4.93 -9.57 -6.73
C ASN A 148 3.99 -9.19 -5.58
N SER A 149 4.15 -9.79 -4.40
CA SER A 149 3.35 -9.46 -3.21
C SER A 149 3.61 -8.03 -2.75
N ILE A 150 4.88 -7.61 -2.70
CA ILE A 150 5.25 -6.24 -2.35
C ILE A 150 4.71 -5.24 -3.37
N LEU A 151 4.83 -5.50 -4.67
CA LEU A 151 4.29 -4.64 -5.72
C LEU A 151 2.76 -4.63 -5.80
N SER A 152 2.09 -5.59 -5.15
CA SER A 152 0.63 -5.60 -5.01
C SER A 152 0.14 -4.78 -3.81
N ASP A 153 1.04 -4.33 -2.92
CA ASP A 153 0.71 -3.40 -1.85
C ASP A 153 0.34 -2.04 -2.46
N GLN A 154 -0.82 -1.52 -2.07
CA GLN A 154 -1.39 -0.30 -2.66
C GLN A 154 -0.52 0.94 -2.40
N PHE A 155 0.04 1.06 -1.19
CA PHE A 155 0.93 2.17 -0.86
C PHE A 155 2.21 2.11 -1.71
N ILE A 156 2.84 0.94 -1.79
CA ILE A 156 4.07 0.72 -2.55
C ILE A 156 3.84 0.95 -4.04
N ALA A 157 2.77 0.40 -4.60
CA ALA A 157 2.42 0.56 -6.01
C ALA A 157 2.14 2.02 -6.40
N CYS A 158 1.56 2.81 -5.50
CA CYS A 158 1.33 4.22 -5.73
C CYS A 158 2.58 5.07 -5.49
N TYR A 159 3.25 4.86 -4.34
CA TYR A 159 4.36 5.72 -3.93
C TYR A 159 5.63 5.51 -4.79
N PHE A 160 6.01 4.27 -5.07
CA PHE A 160 7.22 3.94 -5.85
C PHE A 160 6.91 3.67 -7.33
N SER A 161 6.11 4.51 -7.93
CA SER A 161 5.62 4.38 -9.30
C SER A 161 6.40 5.27 -10.28
N ASP A 162 6.07 5.14 -11.55
CA ASP A 162 6.56 6.00 -12.65
C ASP A 162 6.04 7.44 -12.59
N ALA A 163 5.13 7.76 -11.66
CA ALA A 163 4.60 9.12 -11.48
C ALA A 163 5.71 10.16 -11.26
N TYR A 164 6.81 9.78 -10.61
CA TYR A 164 7.98 10.65 -10.45
C TYR A 164 8.66 11.00 -11.80
N GLU A 165 8.80 10.03 -12.69
CA GLU A 165 9.35 10.28 -14.03
C GLU A 165 8.44 11.21 -14.82
N LEU A 166 7.14 10.91 -14.81
CA LEU A 166 6.13 11.67 -15.54
C LEU A 166 5.92 13.06 -14.96
N SER A 167 6.10 13.23 -13.64
CA SER A 167 6.08 14.55 -12.99
C SER A 167 7.13 15.53 -13.52
N ARG A 168 8.20 15.04 -14.14
CA ARG A 168 9.27 15.85 -14.73
C ARG A 168 9.03 16.17 -16.20
N ARG A 169 8.03 15.56 -16.82
CA ARG A 169 7.67 15.84 -18.21
C ARG A 169 6.67 16.99 -18.24
N TRP A 170 7.04 18.03 -18.95
CA TRP A 170 6.17 19.19 -19.12
C TRP A 170 4.95 18.85 -19.98
N GLY A 171 3.75 19.29 -19.54
CA GLY A 171 2.53 19.21 -20.33
C GLY A 171 1.75 17.91 -20.13
N ALA A 172 1.21 17.41 -21.21
CA ALA A 172 0.34 16.24 -21.25
C ALA A 172 0.92 15.13 -22.13
N GLY A 173 0.53 13.89 -21.87
CA GLY A 173 0.92 12.74 -22.67
C GLY A 173 0.17 11.49 -22.29
N GLU A 174 0.55 10.37 -22.85
CA GLU A 174 -0.02 9.05 -22.59
C GLU A 174 1.02 8.13 -21.95
N THR A 175 0.60 7.26 -21.04
CA THR A 175 1.40 6.20 -20.47
C THR A 175 0.60 4.91 -20.32
N ARG A 176 1.27 3.76 -20.22
CA ARG A 176 0.67 2.48 -19.85
C ARG A 176 1.18 2.08 -18.48
N ARG A 177 0.27 1.80 -17.56
CA ARG A 177 0.61 1.51 -16.17
C ARG A 177 -0.12 0.31 -15.63
N GLY A 178 0.60 -0.57 -14.96
CA GLY A 178 0.02 -1.65 -14.18
C GLY A 178 -0.48 -1.13 -12.83
N ILE A 179 -1.77 -1.31 -12.53
CA ILE A 179 -2.40 -0.90 -11.27
C ILE A 179 -2.98 -2.14 -10.60
N PRO A 180 -2.64 -2.44 -9.34
CA PRO A 180 -3.20 -3.59 -8.64
C PRO A 180 -4.62 -3.28 -8.16
N VAL A 181 -5.62 -3.91 -8.76
CA VAL A 181 -7.03 -3.83 -8.32
C VAL A 181 -7.36 -5.05 -7.48
N LEU A 182 -7.71 -4.85 -6.24
CA LEU A 182 -8.09 -5.94 -5.34
C LEU A 182 -9.42 -6.60 -5.77
N PRO A 183 -9.57 -7.91 -5.69
CA PRO A 183 -8.69 -8.91 -5.05
C PRO A 183 -7.65 -9.54 -5.99
N PHE A 184 -7.36 -8.96 -7.12
CA PHE A 184 -6.47 -9.54 -8.12
C PHE A 184 -5.01 -9.26 -7.73
N THR A 185 -4.21 -10.31 -7.64
CA THR A 185 -2.82 -10.25 -7.16
C THR A 185 -1.81 -9.68 -8.12
N ARG A 186 -2.17 -9.60 -9.39
CA ARG A 186 -1.30 -9.02 -10.42
C ARG A 186 -1.87 -7.70 -10.85
N ALA A 187 -1.01 -6.75 -11.08
CA ALA A 187 -1.41 -5.46 -11.64
C ALA A 187 -2.13 -5.65 -12.98
N GLN A 188 -3.13 -4.84 -13.21
CA GLN A 188 -3.91 -4.78 -14.45
C GLN A 188 -3.49 -3.57 -15.25
N ASP A 189 -3.39 -3.70 -16.56
CA ASP A 189 -2.88 -2.67 -17.43
C ASP A 189 -3.93 -1.62 -17.77
N TYR A 190 -3.59 -0.37 -17.50
CA TYR A 190 -4.37 0.81 -17.87
C TYR A 190 -3.59 1.68 -18.83
N ARG A 191 -4.28 2.23 -19.83
CA ARG A 191 -3.78 3.33 -20.66
C ARG A 191 -4.28 4.62 -20.02
N LEU A 192 -3.34 5.48 -19.61
CA LEU A 192 -3.63 6.70 -18.89
C LEU A 192 -3.10 7.89 -19.65
N ASP A 193 -3.97 8.88 -19.84
CA ASP A 193 -3.55 10.23 -20.16
C ASP A 193 -3.05 10.90 -18.88
N TYR A 194 -1.92 11.59 -18.94
CA TYR A 194 -1.41 12.38 -17.82
C TYR A 194 -1.31 13.86 -18.19
N GLN A 195 -1.54 14.71 -17.20
CA GLN A 195 -1.34 16.15 -17.30
C GLN A 195 -0.59 16.65 -16.07
N THR A 196 0.49 17.38 -16.32
CA THR A 196 1.29 18.01 -15.26
C THR A 196 0.94 19.50 -15.19
N ASP A 197 0.49 19.93 -14.00
CA ASP A 197 0.25 21.33 -13.68
C ASP A 197 1.30 21.79 -12.65
N TYR A 198 2.22 22.63 -13.13
CA TYR A 198 3.26 23.21 -12.29
C TYR A 198 2.86 24.52 -11.63
N SER A 199 1.60 24.94 -11.74
CA SER A 199 1.11 26.10 -10.99
C SER A 199 1.31 25.82 -9.49
N PRO A 200 2.15 26.59 -8.79
CA PRO A 200 2.40 26.35 -7.38
C PRO A 200 1.10 26.54 -6.61
N THR A 201 0.75 25.52 -5.84
CA THR A 201 -0.33 25.64 -4.86
C THR A 201 0.16 26.42 -3.64
N ASP A 202 -0.76 26.93 -2.83
CA ASP A 202 -0.45 27.62 -1.56
C ASP A 202 0.42 26.77 -0.61
N ASN A 203 0.39 25.44 -0.80
CA ASN A 203 1.17 24.47 -0.02
C ASN A 203 2.58 24.17 -0.60
N GLY A 204 3.01 24.85 -1.65
CA GLY A 204 4.29 24.61 -2.32
C GLY A 204 4.36 23.26 -3.01
N THR A 205 3.25 22.78 -3.55
CA THR A 205 3.16 21.54 -4.34
C THR A 205 2.75 21.85 -5.78
N PHE A 206 3.05 20.92 -6.68
CA PHE A 206 2.52 20.89 -8.05
C PHE A 206 1.81 19.55 -8.28
N ARG A 207 0.95 19.48 -9.28
CA ARG A 207 0.06 18.34 -9.51
C ARG A 207 0.33 17.61 -10.81
N VAL A 208 0.24 16.26 -10.75
CA VAL A 208 0.14 15.40 -11.93
C VAL A 208 -1.16 14.61 -11.83
N GLN A 209 -1.99 14.73 -12.86
CA GLN A 209 -3.26 14.01 -12.94
C GLN A 209 -3.15 12.90 -13.97
N PHE A 210 -3.73 11.76 -13.66
CA PHE A 210 -3.84 10.60 -14.54
C PHE A 210 -5.30 10.23 -14.69
N SER A 211 -5.75 10.01 -15.92
CA SER A 211 -7.08 9.47 -16.19
C SER A 211 -7.04 8.53 -17.39
N GLY A 212 -7.79 7.44 -17.33
CA GLY A 212 -7.81 6.52 -18.46
C GLY A 212 -8.58 5.24 -18.21
N THR A 213 -8.35 4.26 -19.09
CA THR A 213 -9.14 3.06 -19.17
C THR A 213 -8.30 1.80 -19.10
N TYR A 214 -8.93 0.71 -18.65
CA TYR A 214 -8.38 -0.64 -18.68
C TYR A 214 -8.10 -1.11 -20.11
N VAL A 215 -6.93 -1.69 -20.32
CA VAL A 215 -6.48 -2.18 -21.66
C VAL A 215 -5.80 -3.55 -21.60
N ASP A 216 -5.90 -4.25 -20.48
CA ASP A 216 -5.36 -5.61 -20.34
C ASP A 216 -6.21 -6.60 -21.13
N ASP A 217 -5.56 -7.54 -21.81
CA ASP A 217 -6.22 -8.51 -22.68
C ASP A 217 -6.79 -9.73 -21.94
N ARG A 218 -6.55 -9.81 -20.61
CA ARG A 218 -7.04 -10.94 -19.80
C ARG A 218 -8.55 -10.88 -19.65
N SER A 219 -9.19 -12.04 -19.83
CA SER A 219 -10.63 -12.21 -19.57
C SER A 219 -10.93 -12.22 -18.06
N ALA A 220 -12.20 -12.10 -17.69
CA ALA A 220 -12.63 -12.24 -16.30
C ALA A 220 -12.17 -13.60 -15.72
N GLU A 221 -12.25 -14.68 -16.50
CA GLU A 221 -11.78 -16.01 -16.10
C GLU A 221 -10.28 -16.03 -15.83
N ASP A 222 -9.47 -15.37 -16.69
CA ASP A 222 -8.02 -15.29 -16.52
C ASP A 222 -7.65 -14.54 -15.24
N LEU A 223 -8.37 -13.45 -14.93
CA LEU A 223 -8.18 -12.67 -13.70
C LEU A 223 -8.54 -13.53 -12.46
N TYR A 224 -9.68 -14.20 -12.45
CA TYR A 224 -10.08 -15.05 -11.32
C TYR A 224 -9.14 -16.25 -11.14
N LYS A 225 -8.62 -16.83 -12.22
CA LYS A 225 -7.63 -17.91 -12.18
C LYS A 225 -6.20 -17.42 -11.97
N LYS A 226 -5.99 -16.11 -11.74
CA LYS A 226 -4.69 -15.47 -11.50
C LYS A 226 -3.66 -15.73 -12.62
N ARG A 227 -4.12 -15.85 -13.86
CA ARG A 227 -3.25 -16.10 -15.00
C ARG A 227 -2.37 -14.87 -15.29
N PRO A 228 -1.09 -15.07 -15.63
CA PRO A 228 -0.18 -13.94 -15.89
C PRO A 228 -0.44 -13.25 -17.23
N VAL A 229 -1.01 -13.98 -18.18
CA VAL A 229 -1.31 -13.52 -19.54
C VAL A 229 -2.69 -14.02 -19.97
N ALA A 230 -3.27 -13.40 -20.96
CA ALA A 230 -4.49 -13.88 -21.60
C ALA A 230 -4.24 -15.29 -22.18
N VAL A 231 -5.06 -16.25 -21.78
CA VAL A 231 -5.00 -17.64 -22.25
C VAL A 231 -6.30 -18.03 -22.94
N SER A 232 -7.41 -17.44 -22.51
CA SER A 232 -8.70 -17.64 -23.15
C SER A 232 -8.67 -16.92 -24.49
N GLU A 233 -8.82 -17.65 -25.59
CA GLU A 233 -9.10 -17.03 -26.89
C GLU A 233 -10.29 -16.10 -26.69
N ALA A 234 -10.10 -14.85 -27.09
CA ALA A 234 -11.07 -13.78 -26.87
C ALA A 234 -12.47 -14.25 -27.32
N LEU A 235 -13.24 -14.70 -26.37
CA LEU A 235 -14.61 -15.04 -26.61
C LEU A 235 -15.29 -13.74 -27.06
N SER A 236 -15.84 -13.76 -28.24
CA SER A 236 -16.59 -12.67 -28.86
C SER A 236 -17.86 -12.27 -28.05
N ASP A 237 -18.05 -12.89 -26.90
CA ASP A 237 -19.18 -12.67 -26.02
C ASP A 237 -18.92 -11.45 -25.12
N THR A 238 -19.74 -10.43 -25.26
CA THR A 238 -19.70 -9.20 -24.48
C THR A 238 -19.87 -9.44 -22.97
N ALA A 239 -20.45 -10.59 -22.58
CA ALA A 239 -20.66 -10.96 -21.19
C ALA A 239 -19.35 -11.27 -20.43
N THR A 240 -18.24 -11.55 -21.12
CA THR A 240 -16.94 -11.85 -20.51
C THR A 240 -15.97 -10.67 -20.55
N LYS A 241 -16.39 -9.55 -21.14
CA LYS A 241 -15.53 -8.37 -21.30
C LYS A 241 -15.29 -7.69 -19.97
N VAL A 242 -13.99 -7.55 -19.63
CA VAL A 242 -13.56 -6.73 -18.53
C VAL A 242 -13.49 -5.27 -18.99
N THR A 243 -14.04 -4.37 -18.21
CA THR A 243 -13.91 -2.93 -18.41
C THR A 243 -13.41 -2.27 -17.13
N GLY A 244 -12.85 -1.08 -17.23
CA GLY A 244 -12.39 -0.36 -16.05
C GLY A 244 -11.87 1.01 -16.40
N ALA A 245 -11.70 1.82 -15.36
CA ALA A 245 -11.10 3.13 -15.47
C ALA A 245 -10.24 3.44 -14.23
N ALA A 246 -9.34 4.39 -14.38
CA ALA A 246 -8.51 4.90 -13.29
C ALA A 246 -8.43 6.42 -13.38
N ASN A 247 -8.52 7.09 -12.21
CA ASN A 247 -8.32 8.52 -12.05
C ASN A 247 -7.46 8.71 -10.80
N LEU A 248 -6.26 9.26 -10.98
CA LEU A 248 -5.29 9.44 -9.90
C LEU A 248 -4.73 10.87 -9.95
N ASN A 249 -4.59 11.48 -8.79
CA ASN A 249 -3.95 12.78 -8.61
C ASN A 249 -2.76 12.62 -7.69
N TYR A 250 -1.62 13.07 -8.14
CA TYR A 250 -0.38 13.12 -7.37
C TYR A 250 0.00 14.57 -7.13
N ASP A 251 0.15 14.95 -5.86
CA ASP A 251 0.76 16.23 -5.49
C ASP A 251 2.20 15.99 -5.06
N PHE A 252 3.12 16.73 -5.65
CA PHE A 252 4.56 16.64 -5.36
C PHE A 252 5.02 17.92 -4.70
N TYR A 253 5.92 17.84 -3.73
CA TYR A 253 6.59 19.00 -3.18
C TYR A 253 7.52 19.62 -4.21
N SER A 254 7.37 20.93 -4.44
CA SER A 254 8.24 21.67 -5.38
C SER A 254 9.70 21.77 -4.89
N ALA A 255 9.91 21.66 -3.58
CA ALA A 255 11.22 21.79 -2.95
C ALA A 255 12.15 20.59 -3.21
N ASP A 256 11.63 19.36 -3.17
CA ASP A 256 12.42 18.13 -3.23
C ASP A 256 11.88 17.09 -4.24
N GLY A 257 10.76 17.39 -4.91
CA GLY A 257 10.13 16.52 -5.89
C GLY A 257 9.52 15.24 -5.30
N THR A 258 9.38 15.14 -3.96
CA THR A 258 8.78 13.97 -3.33
C THR A 258 7.27 14.09 -3.24
N ILE A 259 6.57 12.97 -3.10
CA ILE A 259 5.11 12.93 -3.02
C ILE A 259 4.63 13.59 -1.73
N ALA A 260 3.69 14.53 -1.85
CA ALA A 260 2.95 15.14 -0.75
C ALA A 260 1.63 14.39 -0.51
N SER A 261 0.90 14.07 -1.58
CA SER A 261 -0.33 13.27 -1.52
C SER A 261 -0.57 12.47 -2.80
N VAL A 262 -1.33 11.38 -2.66
CA VAL A 262 -1.92 10.64 -3.78
C VAL A 262 -3.38 10.42 -3.46
N THR A 263 -4.27 10.81 -4.36
CA THR A 263 -5.71 10.61 -4.22
C THR A 263 -6.31 10.09 -5.52
N GLY A 264 -7.39 9.35 -5.42
CA GLY A 264 -8.12 8.91 -6.62
C GLY A 264 -8.80 7.57 -6.46
N SER A 265 -9.19 7.01 -7.59
CA SER A 265 -9.81 5.69 -7.65
C SER A 265 -9.46 4.97 -8.94
N TYR A 266 -9.55 3.65 -8.88
CA TYR A 266 -9.49 2.78 -10.04
C TYR A 266 -10.38 1.56 -9.85
N HIS A 267 -10.95 1.10 -10.93
CA HIS A 267 -11.90 0.00 -10.85
C HIS A 267 -11.82 -0.92 -12.06
N LEU A 268 -12.31 -2.15 -11.84
CA LEU A 268 -12.66 -3.12 -12.86
C LEU A 268 -14.13 -3.50 -12.70
N ARG A 269 -14.79 -3.69 -13.82
CA ARG A 269 -16.11 -4.33 -13.90
C ARG A 269 -15.95 -5.65 -14.63
N LEU A 270 -16.22 -6.73 -13.89
CA LEU A 270 -16.20 -8.09 -14.41
C LEU A 270 -17.64 -8.59 -14.45
N MET A 271 -18.20 -8.76 -15.66
CA MET A 271 -19.63 -8.99 -15.81
C MET A 271 -20.42 -7.85 -15.11
N ASP A 272 -21.20 -8.19 -14.08
CA ASP A 272 -22.01 -7.22 -13.33
C ASP A 272 -21.36 -6.81 -12.00
N GLU A 273 -20.23 -7.40 -11.63
CA GLU A 273 -19.56 -7.11 -10.35
C GLU A 273 -18.54 -5.98 -10.50
N LEU A 274 -18.70 -4.93 -9.69
CA LEU A 274 -17.73 -3.83 -9.58
C LEU A 274 -16.67 -4.18 -8.54
N HIS A 275 -15.40 -4.01 -8.92
CA HIS A 275 -14.25 -4.03 -8.02
C HIS A 275 -13.58 -2.66 -8.11
N GLU A 276 -13.68 -1.87 -7.06
CA GLU A 276 -13.13 -0.51 -7.02
C GLU A 276 -12.21 -0.36 -5.80
N VAL A 277 -11.15 0.39 -5.99
CA VAL A 277 -10.29 0.88 -4.90
C VAL A 277 -10.29 2.40 -4.97
N ARG A 278 -10.68 3.05 -3.89
CA ARG A 278 -10.47 4.49 -3.66
C ARG A 278 -9.33 4.64 -2.70
N LEU A 279 -8.44 5.58 -2.96
CA LEU A 279 -7.25 5.74 -2.15
C LEU A 279 -7.02 7.20 -1.79
N GLN A 280 -6.49 7.38 -0.57
CA GLN A 280 -5.99 8.64 -0.06
C GLN A 280 -4.67 8.35 0.68
N ILE A 281 -3.60 8.95 0.22
CA ILE A 281 -2.29 8.92 0.84
C ILE A 281 -1.88 10.38 1.00
N TYR A 282 -1.57 10.82 2.21
CA TYR A 282 -1.18 12.20 2.46
C TYR A 282 -0.13 12.30 3.56
N HIS A 283 0.82 13.22 3.38
CA HIS A 283 1.85 13.49 4.37
C HIS A 283 1.23 14.16 5.61
N LEU A 284 1.37 13.51 6.77
CA LEU A 284 0.96 14.04 8.08
C LEU A 284 1.99 15.07 8.55
N LYS A 285 1.62 16.34 8.53
CA LYS A 285 2.47 17.41 9.06
C LYS A 285 2.45 17.42 10.59
N GLU A 286 3.57 17.73 11.23
CA GLU A 286 3.69 17.73 12.70
C GLU A 286 2.66 18.61 13.43
N LYS A 287 2.13 19.64 12.77
CA LYS A 287 1.08 20.51 13.36
C LYS A 287 -0.24 19.77 13.62
N ASP A 288 -0.52 18.72 12.85
CA ASP A 288 -1.76 17.96 13.01
C ASP A 288 -1.68 17.03 14.24
N LYS A 289 -0.46 16.71 14.71
CA LYS A 289 -0.24 15.92 15.94
C LYS A 289 -0.39 16.75 17.23
N ALA A 290 -0.13 18.05 17.19
CA ALA A 290 -0.20 18.93 18.36
C ALA A 290 -1.63 19.31 18.77
N SER A 291 -2.63 19.14 17.91
CA SER A 291 -4.03 19.46 18.23
C SER A 291 -4.73 18.37 19.04
N ASP A 292 -4.31 17.11 18.92
CA ASP A 292 -4.90 16.01 19.70
C ASP A 292 -4.29 15.87 21.10
N ASP A 293 -3.01 16.23 21.29
CA ASP A 293 -2.36 16.21 22.60
C ASP A 293 -2.90 17.29 23.57
N ASN A 294 -3.48 18.39 23.06
CA ASN A 294 -4.07 19.43 23.90
C ASN A 294 -5.48 19.09 24.43
N ALA A 295 -6.13 18.05 23.94
CA ALA A 295 -7.42 17.61 24.47
C ALA A 295 -7.31 16.72 25.73
N GLN A 296 -6.09 16.27 26.11
CA GLN A 296 -5.86 15.38 27.26
C GLN A 296 -5.03 15.98 28.40
N LEU A 297 -4.57 17.24 28.31
CA LEU A 297 -3.77 17.87 29.37
C LEU A 297 -4.59 18.86 30.21
N VAL A 298 -5.59 18.36 30.92
CA VAL A 298 -6.05 18.95 32.19
C VAL A 298 -5.99 17.86 33.25
N GLY A 299 -4.84 17.74 33.92
CA GLY A 299 -4.70 16.85 35.08
C GLY A 299 -3.28 16.43 35.41
N LYS A 300 -2.56 17.32 36.16
CA LYS A 300 -1.55 17.03 37.20
C LYS A 300 -0.16 16.50 36.87
N ASP A 301 0.81 17.37 37.13
CA ASP A 301 2.12 17.19 37.77
C ASP A 301 3.24 16.43 37.03
N GLY A 302 4.16 17.25 36.63
CA GLY A 302 5.59 17.25 36.38
C GLY A 302 6.42 15.99 36.58
N GLN A 303 7.14 15.62 35.51
CA GLN A 303 8.60 15.39 35.55
C GLN A 303 9.14 15.19 34.13
N HIS A 304 10.27 15.86 33.85
CA HIS A 304 11.03 15.80 32.60
C HIS A 304 11.63 14.41 32.32
N ALA A 305 11.54 13.94 31.09
CA ALA A 305 12.53 13.01 30.49
C ALA A 305 12.57 13.19 28.98
N GLU A 306 13.65 13.79 28.49
CA GLU A 306 14.04 13.83 27.08
C GLU A 306 14.63 12.47 26.65
N GLY A 307 14.37 12.06 25.39
CA GLY A 307 15.19 11.12 24.65
C GLY A 307 14.78 9.66 24.72
N GLY A 308 13.67 9.25 24.06
CA GLY A 308 13.32 7.82 24.05
C GLY A 308 12.27 7.32 23.06
N ARG A 309 11.74 8.17 22.19
CA ARG A 309 10.52 7.82 21.43
C ARG A 309 10.67 6.76 20.31
N LEU A 310 11.82 6.62 19.70
CA LEU A 310 12.03 5.62 18.65
C LEU A 310 12.22 4.19 19.18
N ASN A 311 12.69 4.03 20.45
CA ASN A 311 12.85 2.72 21.07
C ASN A 311 11.58 2.20 21.74
N GLU A 312 10.59 3.04 21.97
CA GLU A 312 9.35 2.68 22.66
C GLU A 312 8.34 2.04 21.72
N VAL A 313 8.29 2.47 20.46
CA VAL A 313 7.46 1.83 19.41
C VAL A 313 7.92 0.39 19.17
N GLY A 314 9.24 0.14 19.17
CA GLY A 314 9.80 -1.21 19.05
C GLY A 314 9.56 -2.10 20.28
N ARG A 315 9.41 -1.52 21.49
CA ARG A 315 9.09 -2.26 22.72
C ARG A 315 7.59 -2.52 22.86
N GLN A 316 6.74 -1.58 22.51
CA GLN A 316 5.28 -1.78 22.52
C GLN A 316 4.83 -2.85 21.54
N LEU A 317 5.51 -3.01 20.39
CA LEU A 317 5.25 -4.10 19.44
C LEU A 317 5.61 -5.49 20.03
N LYS A 318 6.56 -5.58 20.96
CA LYS A 318 6.86 -6.83 21.68
C LYS A 318 5.83 -7.14 22.77
N ASP A 319 5.29 -6.12 23.43
CA ASP A 319 4.39 -6.31 24.58
C ASP A 319 2.90 -6.34 24.20
N THR A 320 2.47 -5.61 23.17
CA THR A 320 1.04 -5.58 22.78
C THR A 320 0.64 -6.69 21.81
N GLY A 321 1.57 -7.23 21.01
CA GLY A 321 1.28 -8.34 20.08
C GLY A 321 0.99 -9.66 20.77
N VAL A 322 1.55 -9.90 21.94
CA VAL A 322 1.49 -11.20 22.62
C VAL A 322 0.55 -11.21 23.81
N THR A 323 0.49 -10.14 24.59
CA THR A 323 -0.29 -10.11 25.85
C THR A 323 -1.77 -9.89 25.65
N ASN A 324 -2.19 -9.10 24.66
CA ASN A 324 -3.62 -8.88 24.38
C ASN A 324 -4.29 -10.06 23.67
N LEU A 325 -3.52 -10.97 23.06
CA LEU A 325 -4.04 -12.20 22.47
C LEU A 325 -4.44 -13.25 23.49
N ARG A 326 -3.91 -13.20 24.74
CA ARG A 326 -4.21 -14.17 25.78
C ARG A 326 -5.56 -13.99 26.46
N GLN A 327 -6.07 -12.79 26.59
CA GLN A 327 -7.34 -12.53 27.33
C GLN A 327 -8.60 -12.66 26.52
N GLY A 328 -8.54 -12.63 25.18
CA GLY A 328 -9.71 -12.76 24.31
C GLY A 328 -10.05 -14.18 23.85
N ALA A 329 -9.16 -15.15 24.04
CA ALA A 329 -9.28 -16.48 23.44
C ALA A 329 -10.06 -17.50 24.29
N GLU A 330 -10.09 -17.36 25.60
CA GLU A 330 -10.73 -18.36 26.48
C GLU A 330 -12.26 -18.33 26.48
N SER A 331 -12.90 -17.23 26.06
CA SER A 331 -14.35 -17.09 26.08
C SER A 331 -15.07 -17.42 24.77
N ARG A 332 -14.39 -17.71 23.68
CA ARG A 332 -14.99 -17.90 22.33
C ARG A 332 -14.76 -19.25 21.66
N LEU A 333 -14.15 -20.21 22.34
CA LEU A 333 -13.89 -21.55 21.80
C LEU A 333 -15.13 -22.46 21.66
N MET A 334 -16.32 -22.03 22.13
CA MET A 334 -17.52 -22.87 22.12
C MET A 334 -18.55 -22.58 21.02
N GLU A 335 -18.33 -21.60 20.12
CA GLU A 335 -19.37 -21.22 19.14
C GLU A 335 -19.02 -21.44 17.66
N THR A 336 -17.97 -22.19 17.32
CA THR A 336 -17.45 -22.21 15.94
C THR A 336 -17.67 -23.49 15.14
N GLU A 337 -18.63 -24.36 15.50
CA GLU A 337 -18.90 -25.57 14.68
C GLU A 337 -20.01 -25.44 13.63
N THR A 338 -20.72 -24.32 13.49
CA THR A 338 -21.90 -24.24 12.60
C THR A 338 -21.92 -23.11 11.58
N VAL A 339 -20.79 -22.66 11.05
CA VAL A 339 -20.79 -21.75 9.88
C VAL A 339 -19.77 -22.19 8.85
N GLN A 340 -19.98 -23.36 8.25
CA GLN A 340 -19.45 -23.71 6.95
C GLN A 340 -20.37 -23.09 5.90
N ASN A 341 -20.05 -21.91 5.45
CA ASN A 341 -20.20 -21.34 4.11
C ASN A 341 -20.26 -19.81 4.22
N SER A 342 -19.34 -19.16 3.55
CA SER A 342 -19.18 -17.71 3.38
C SER A 342 -18.47 -17.00 4.53
N LYS A 343 -17.17 -16.97 4.49
CA LYS A 343 -16.35 -15.78 4.78
C LYS A 343 -14.89 -16.14 4.54
N LYS A 344 -14.44 -16.09 3.29
CA LYS A 344 -13.01 -15.86 3.01
C LYS A 344 -12.68 -14.56 3.72
N GLY A 345 -11.78 -14.61 4.69
CA GLY A 345 -11.36 -13.43 5.44
C GLY A 345 -10.94 -12.33 4.46
N PHE A 346 -11.13 -11.10 4.86
CA PHE A 346 -10.89 -9.92 4.03
C PHE A 346 -9.47 -9.89 3.44
N PHE A 347 -8.48 -10.37 4.18
CA PHE A 347 -7.07 -10.48 3.76
C PHE A 347 -6.74 -11.67 2.86
N SER A 348 -7.70 -12.39 2.34
CA SER A 348 -7.41 -13.26 1.18
C SER A 348 -6.85 -12.48 -0.02
N PHE A 349 -6.79 -11.14 0.11
CA PHE A 349 -6.18 -10.21 -0.84
C PHE A 349 -4.68 -9.97 -0.62
N LEU A 350 -4.17 -10.16 0.58
CA LEU A 350 -2.74 -10.30 0.80
C LEU A 350 -2.36 -11.71 0.33
N ASN A 351 -2.44 -11.90 -0.98
CA ASN A 351 -2.01 -13.15 -1.60
C ASN A 351 -0.48 -13.15 -1.62
N PHE A 352 0.10 -13.65 -0.55
CA PHE A 352 1.45 -14.15 -0.58
C PHE A 352 1.54 -15.42 -1.41
#